data_f6acc15c700ce300e09ae40968f19a86
#
_entry.id   f6acc15c700ce300e09ae40968f19a86
#
_cell.length_a   1.000
_cell.length_b   1.000
_cell.length_c   1.000
_cell.angle_alpha   90.00
_cell.angle_beta   90.00
_cell.angle_gamma   90.00
#
_symmetry.space_group_name_H-M   'P 1'
#
loop_
_entity.id
_entity.type
_entity.pdbx_description
1 polymer ?
#
loop_
_entity_poly.entity_id
_entity_poly.type
_entity_poly.pdbx_seq_one_letter_code
_entity_poly.pdbx_strand_id
1 'polypeptide(L)'
;MKRLLPAVLILACSKPTVAPATPTTWNARAAAAYLDSRQSWWQSWPTANRDHETSCVSCHTAVPYALARPALRVALHEQRVTAAEQRLVDNVTKRVRLWNEIEPFYPDQKNGLPKTSESRGTEAILNALILATRDAQAGKGSDEGRAALGNMWQLQFRNGDIAGAWAWLNFHLEPWESGDATYFGAALAAIAVGTEPDGYATRADMQDRVRPLRDYLTKRLATQTLFNRVTLLWASGKLPGLLSDRERQSIIDEAGSKQLADGGWSLQSLGQWKRADGSLADTASDGYATGMIAYALQQSGSAPTEPRVAKALAWLERHQDRASGRWVASSLNKRRDPASDIGKFMSDAATAYAVLALTQAPPSPPSP
;
A
#
# COMPACT_ATOMS: atom_id res chain seq x y z
N MET A 1 -84.55 3.85 7.58
CA MET A 1 -83.38 3.36 8.37
C MET A 1 -82.37 2.83 7.39
N LYS A 2 -81.33 3.65 7.05
CA LYS A 2 -80.22 3.29 6.17
C LYS A 2 -79.03 2.86 7.03
N ARG A 3 -78.62 1.59 6.90
CA ARG A 3 -77.42 1.06 7.60
C ARG A 3 -76.14 1.43 6.82
N LEU A 4 -75.27 2.18 7.46
CA LEU A 4 -73.92 2.45 6.99
C LEU A 4 -73.00 1.26 7.38
N LEU A 5 -72.32 0.67 6.42
CA LEU A 5 -71.21 -0.29 6.62
C LEU A 5 -69.93 0.47 6.79
N PRO A 6 -69.04 0.11 7.72
CA PRO A 6 -67.72 0.73 7.81
C PRO A 6 -66.74 0.12 6.76
N ALA A 7 -66.04 1.00 6.03
CA ALA A 7 -64.94 0.62 5.14
C ALA A 7 -63.71 0.33 5.98
N VAL A 8 -63.19 -0.88 5.88
CA VAL A 8 -61.90 -1.27 6.48
C VAL A 8 -60.80 -0.90 5.50
N LEU A 9 -59.95 0.08 5.88
CA LEU A 9 -58.73 0.42 5.15
C LEU A 9 -57.63 -0.59 5.51
N ILE A 10 -57.24 -1.44 4.56
CA ILE A 10 -56.10 -2.32 4.70
C ILE A 10 -54.85 -1.52 4.28
N LEU A 11 -54.03 -1.10 5.26
CA LEU A 11 -52.68 -0.58 4.99
C LEU A 11 -51.79 -1.75 4.56
N ALA A 12 -51.44 -1.79 3.28
CA ALA A 12 -50.40 -2.69 2.77
C ALA A 12 -49.02 -2.15 3.17
N CYS A 13 -48.38 -2.77 4.14
CA CYS A 13 -46.96 -2.55 4.43
C CYS A 13 -46.10 -3.10 3.28
N SER A 14 -45.66 -2.22 2.40
CA SER A 14 -44.64 -2.54 1.38
C SER A 14 -43.30 -2.72 2.10
N LYS A 15 -42.75 -3.93 2.08
CA LYS A 15 -41.36 -4.19 2.51
C LYS A 15 -40.43 -3.43 1.56
N PRO A 16 -39.40 -2.73 2.08
CA PRO A 16 -38.40 -2.11 1.20
C PRO A 16 -37.72 -3.21 0.40
N THR A 17 -37.85 -3.16 -0.91
CA THR A 17 -37.07 -3.97 -1.86
C THR A 17 -35.64 -3.46 -1.81
N VAL A 18 -34.74 -4.23 -1.19
CA VAL A 18 -33.31 -4.00 -1.32
C VAL A 18 -32.96 -4.18 -2.81
N ALA A 19 -32.56 -3.10 -3.45
CA ALA A 19 -32.08 -3.17 -4.83
C ALA A 19 -30.96 -4.22 -4.90
N PRO A 20 -30.95 -5.12 -5.91
CA PRO A 20 -29.87 -6.07 -6.05
C PRO A 20 -28.55 -5.29 -6.23
N ALA A 21 -27.55 -5.61 -5.39
CA ALA A 21 -26.21 -5.06 -5.52
C ALA A 21 -25.75 -5.24 -6.97
N THR A 22 -25.35 -4.16 -7.61
CA THR A 22 -24.78 -4.20 -8.97
C THR A 22 -23.67 -5.24 -8.97
N PRO A 23 -23.64 -6.24 -9.85
CA PRO A 23 -22.60 -7.27 -9.83
C PRO A 23 -21.26 -6.58 -9.98
N THR A 24 -20.38 -6.71 -8.99
CA THR A 24 -19.00 -6.28 -9.10
C THR A 24 -18.38 -6.99 -10.29
N THR A 25 -17.87 -6.23 -11.26
CA THR A 25 -17.38 -6.82 -12.51
C THR A 25 -16.05 -7.56 -12.33
N TRP A 26 -15.34 -7.30 -11.22
CA TRP A 26 -14.11 -8.00 -10.84
C TRP A 26 -14.36 -9.14 -9.85
N ASN A 27 -13.44 -10.11 -9.80
CA ASN A 27 -13.53 -11.29 -8.96
C ASN A 27 -12.65 -11.17 -7.71
N ALA A 28 -13.23 -10.71 -6.60
CA ALA A 28 -12.54 -10.53 -5.33
C ALA A 28 -11.98 -11.86 -4.76
N ARG A 29 -12.68 -12.99 -4.94
CA ARG A 29 -12.22 -14.32 -4.47
C ARG A 29 -10.98 -14.78 -5.24
N ALA A 30 -10.94 -14.57 -6.55
CA ALA A 30 -9.78 -14.92 -7.37
C ALA A 30 -8.57 -14.03 -7.00
N ALA A 31 -8.78 -12.72 -6.74
CA ALA A 31 -7.73 -11.84 -6.26
C ALA A 31 -7.18 -12.28 -4.90
N ALA A 32 -8.06 -12.67 -3.96
CA ALA A 32 -7.64 -13.20 -2.66
C ALA A 32 -6.82 -14.48 -2.80
N ALA A 33 -7.27 -15.43 -3.63
CA ALA A 33 -6.56 -16.68 -3.88
C ALA A 33 -5.17 -16.43 -4.52
N TYR A 34 -5.08 -15.50 -5.47
CA TYR A 34 -3.80 -15.09 -6.06
C TYR A 34 -2.86 -14.53 -4.99
N LEU A 35 -3.29 -13.55 -4.24
CA LEU A 35 -2.47 -12.89 -3.21
C LEU A 35 -2.03 -13.88 -2.12
N ASP A 36 -2.91 -14.74 -1.62
CA ASP A 36 -2.59 -15.78 -0.62
C ASP A 36 -1.54 -16.77 -1.18
N SER A 37 -1.69 -17.18 -2.43
CA SER A 37 -0.73 -18.07 -3.10
C SER A 37 0.64 -17.42 -3.26
N ARG A 38 0.69 -16.13 -3.66
CA ARG A 38 1.95 -15.39 -3.84
C ARG A 38 2.68 -15.16 -2.52
N GLN A 39 1.95 -14.78 -1.46
CA GLN A 39 2.53 -14.62 -0.13
C GLN A 39 3.05 -15.96 0.42
N SER A 40 2.31 -17.06 0.22
CA SER A 40 2.75 -18.38 0.62
C SER A 40 4.00 -18.83 -0.13
N TRP A 41 4.04 -18.60 -1.44
CA TRP A 41 5.22 -18.88 -2.27
C TRP A 41 6.43 -18.06 -1.78
N TRP A 42 6.28 -16.75 -1.54
CA TRP A 42 7.36 -15.90 -1.05
C TRP A 42 7.98 -16.43 0.24
N GLN A 43 7.15 -16.82 1.20
CA GLN A 43 7.61 -17.35 2.49
C GLN A 43 8.25 -18.74 2.39
N SER A 44 7.97 -19.50 1.34
CA SER A 44 8.58 -20.82 1.08
C SER A 44 9.78 -20.75 0.14
N TRP A 45 10.02 -19.58 -0.48
CA TRP A 45 11.10 -19.44 -1.45
C TRP A 45 12.47 -19.37 -0.74
N PRO A 46 13.42 -20.30 -1.04
CA PRO A 46 14.70 -20.37 -0.33
C PRO A 46 15.48 -19.06 -0.34
N THR A 47 15.39 -18.26 -1.43
CA THR A 47 16.08 -16.97 -1.53
C THR A 47 15.50 -15.91 -0.58
N ALA A 48 14.24 -16.05 -0.15
CA ALA A 48 13.62 -15.17 0.82
C ALA A 48 13.94 -15.59 2.28
N ASN A 49 14.43 -16.81 2.51
CA ASN A 49 14.77 -17.28 3.86
C ASN A 49 15.85 -16.43 4.51
N ARG A 50 15.70 -16.20 5.78
CA ARG A 50 16.63 -15.50 6.67
C ARG A 50 16.89 -16.34 7.90
N ASP A 51 17.81 -15.87 8.74
CA ASP A 51 18.14 -16.52 10.00
C ASP A 51 16.93 -16.68 10.95
N HIS A 52 17.10 -17.46 11.98
CA HIS A 52 16.05 -17.75 12.98
C HIS A 52 14.73 -18.22 12.35
N GLU A 53 14.77 -18.96 11.23
CA GLU A 53 13.56 -19.44 10.53
C GLU A 53 12.59 -18.30 10.18
N THR A 54 13.13 -17.17 9.74
CA THR A 54 12.33 -16.04 9.26
C THR A 54 12.49 -15.87 7.76
N SER A 55 11.74 -14.93 7.19
CA SER A 55 11.82 -14.56 5.80
C SER A 55 11.88 -13.04 5.61
N CYS A 56 12.52 -12.62 4.52
CA CYS A 56 12.54 -11.22 4.10
C CYS A 56 11.11 -10.68 3.90
N VAL A 57 10.86 -9.48 4.38
CA VAL A 57 9.62 -8.74 4.11
C VAL A 57 9.83 -7.90 2.86
N SER A 58 9.23 -8.32 1.75
CA SER A 58 9.44 -7.67 0.45
C SER A 58 8.52 -6.48 0.22
N CYS A 59 9.05 -5.45 -0.47
CA CYS A 59 8.28 -4.28 -0.90
C CYS A 59 7.23 -4.63 -1.97
N HIS A 60 7.44 -5.68 -2.75
CA HIS A 60 6.60 -6.05 -3.90
C HIS A 60 5.51 -7.09 -3.60
N THR A 61 5.72 -8.02 -2.65
CA THR A 61 4.76 -9.10 -2.34
C THR A 61 4.23 -8.98 -0.93
N ALA A 62 5.12 -8.97 0.10
CA ALA A 62 4.71 -9.06 1.50
C ALA A 62 3.98 -7.80 2.00
N VAL A 63 4.54 -6.60 1.75
CA VAL A 63 3.91 -5.34 2.19
C VAL A 63 2.59 -5.08 1.48
N PRO A 64 2.50 -5.11 0.13
CA PRO A 64 1.22 -4.90 -0.55
C PRO A 64 0.16 -5.95 -0.13
N TYR A 65 0.57 -7.20 0.07
CA TYR A 65 -0.30 -8.24 0.60
C TYR A 65 -0.86 -7.87 1.98
N ALA A 66 0.01 -7.48 2.92
CA ALA A 66 -0.40 -7.11 4.28
C ALA A 66 -1.40 -5.95 4.31
N LEU A 67 -1.28 -5.01 3.38
CA LEU A 67 -2.19 -3.87 3.26
C LEU A 67 -3.53 -4.25 2.63
N ALA A 68 -3.52 -5.09 1.58
CA ALA A 68 -4.70 -5.37 0.76
C ALA A 68 -5.54 -6.55 1.28
N ARG A 69 -4.92 -7.60 1.80
CA ARG A 69 -5.63 -8.84 2.15
C ARG A 69 -6.70 -8.66 3.22
N PRO A 70 -6.47 -7.85 4.27
CA PRO A 70 -7.51 -7.55 5.25
C PRO A 70 -8.73 -6.83 4.66
N ALA A 71 -8.54 -5.92 3.70
CA ALA A 71 -9.64 -5.26 3.02
C ALA A 71 -10.48 -6.26 2.20
N LEU A 72 -9.81 -7.23 1.53
CA LEU A 72 -10.50 -8.34 0.87
C LEU A 72 -11.29 -9.20 1.85
N ARG A 73 -10.72 -9.51 3.02
CA ARG A 73 -11.39 -10.30 4.05
C ARG A 73 -12.71 -9.65 4.47
N VAL A 74 -12.69 -8.32 4.66
CA VAL A 74 -13.91 -7.55 4.94
C VAL A 74 -14.90 -7.63 3.77
N ALA A 75 -14.43 -7.37 2.55
CA ALA A 75 -15.27 -7.39 1.34
C ALA A 75 -15.86 -8.77 1.03
N LEU A 76 -15.16 -9.85 1.39
CA LEU A 76 -15.59 -11.24 1.21
C LEU A 76 -16.37 -11.79 2.41
N HIS A 77 -16.55 -11.00 3.47
CA HIS A 77 -17.19 -11.42 4.74
C HIS A 77 -16.50 -12.64 5.40
N GLU A 78 -15.20 -12.76 5.22
CA GLU A 78 -14.41 -13.82 5.85
C GLU A 78 -14.25 -13.54 7.35
N GLN A 79 -14.58 -14.52 8.18
CA GLN A 79 -14.60 -14.36 9.64
C GLN A 79 -13.22 -14.59 10.29
N ARG A 80 -12.27 -15.16 9.55
CA ARG A 80 -10.95 -15.54 10.08
C ARG A 80 -9.84 -15.02 9.19
N VAL A 81 -8.70 -14.68 9.80
CA VAL A 81 -7.43 -14.49 9.08
C VAL A 81 -7.01 -15.77 8.38
N THR A 82 -6.45 -15.66 7.20
CA THR A 82 -5.93 -16.81 6.46
C THR A 82 -4.61 -17.28 7.04
N ALA A 83 -4.23 -18.52 6.72
CA ALA A 83 -2.92 -19.04 7.12
C ALA A 83 -1.75 -18.24 6.55
N ALA A 84 -1.91 -17.63 5.36
CA ALA A 84 -0.89 -16.78 4.76
C ALA A 84 -0.75 -15.43 5.49
N GLU A 85 -1.87 -14.79 5.88
CA GLU A 85 -1.86 -13.58 6.72
C GLU A 85 -1.20 -13.87 8.07
N GLN A 86 -1.62 -14.95 8.74
CA GLN A 86 -1.08 -15.31 10.06
C GLN A 86 0.43 -15.53 9.99
N ARG A 87 0.91 -16.34 9.03
CA ARG A 87 2.34 -16.58 8.88
C ARG A 87 3.14 -15.30 8.60
N LEU A 88 2.59 -14.35 7.83
CA LEU A 88 3.27 -13.08 7.61
C LEU A 88 3.37 -12.28 8.91
N VAL A 89 2.28 -12.16 9.66
CA VAL A 89 2.26 -11.44 10.94
C VAL A 89 3.21 -12.11 11.94
N ASP A 90 3.21 -13.43 12.03
CA ASP A 90 4.11 -14.19 12.90
C ASP A 90 5.58 -13.95 12.54
N ASN A 91 5.92 -13.96 11.24
CA ASN A 91 7.26 -13.66 10.76
C ASN A 91 7.71 -12.24 11.14
N VAL A 92 6.87 -11.23 10.88
CA VAL A 92 7.15 -9.83 11.23
C VAL A 92 7.30 -9.67 12.75
N THR A 93 6.39 -10.23 13.52
CA THR A 93 6.42 -10.18 14.99
C THR A 93 7.70 -10.84 15.54
N LYS A 94 8.08 -12.00 15.00
CA LYS A 94 9.34 -12.70 15.38
C LYS A 94 10.56 -11.83 15.10
N ARG A 95 10.62 -11.21 13.91
CA ARG A 95 11.73 -10.29 13.53
C ARG A 95 11.78 -9.05 14.41
N VAL A 96 10.64 -8.49 14.77
CA VAL A 96 10.57 -7.35 15.72
C VAL A 96 11.05 -7.72 17.10
N ARG A 97 10.64 -8.87 17.63
CA ARG A 97 11.06 -9.37 18.97
C ARG A 97 12.55 -9.71 19.03
N LEU A 98 13.09 -10.28 17.98
CA LEU A 98 14.50 -10.68 17.86
C LEU A 98 15.38 -9.57 17.25
N TRP A 99 14.93 -8.32 17.25
CA TRP A 99 15.56 -7.21 16.51
C TRP A 99 17.08 -7.08 16.69
N ASN A 100 17.57 -7.30 17.92
CA ASN A 100 18.98 -7.17 18.25
C ASN A 100 19.79 -8.47 18.04
N GLU A 101 19.11 -9.61 17.81
CA GLU A 101 19.70 -10.93 17.69
C GLU A 101 19.76 -11.40 16.23
N ILE A 102 18.78 -10.96 15.43
CA ILE A 102 18.58 -11.39 14.05
C ILE A 102 19.51 -10.63 13.09
N GLU A 103 20.02 -11.31 12.07
CA GLU A 103 20.78 -10.67 10.98
C GLU A 103 19.88 -9.73 10.17
N PRO A 104 20.42 -8.61 9.62
CA PRO A 104 19.72 -7.80 8.62
C PRO A 104 19.42 -8.63 7.35
N PHE A 105 18.45 -8.20 6.55
CA PHE A 105 18.10 -8.92 5.31
C PHE A 105 19.30 -9.14 4.38
N TYR A 106 20.19 -8.16 4.31
CA TYR A 106 21.40 -8.17 3.49
C TYR A 106 22.57 -7.60 4.31
N PRO A 107 23.35 -8.44 5.01
CA PRO A 107 24.51 -7.98 5.79
C PRO A 107 25.67 -7.58 4.89
N ASP A 108 26.46 -6.59 5.34
CA ASP A 108 27.62 -6.06 4.61
C ASP A 108 28.61 -7.15 4.21
N GLN A 109 28.84 -8.12 5.09
CA GLN A 109 29.79 -9.22 4.87
C GLN A 109 29.46 -10.08 3.63
N LYS A 110 28.15 -10.15 3.29
CA LYS A 110 27.67 -10.92 2.14
C LYS A 110 27.35 -10.04 0.92
N ASN A 111 26.99 -8.79 1.14
CA ASN A 111 26.38 -7.94 0.12
C ASN A 111 27.12 -6.62 -0.14
N GLY A 112 28.20 -6.33 0.63
CA GLY A 112 28.95 -5.07 0.54
C GLY A 112 28.30 -3.89 1.26
N LEU A 113 29.12 -2.86 1.51
CA LEU A 113 28.65 -1.63 2.17
C LEU A 113 27.70 -0.83 1.26
N PRO A 114 26.69 -0.15 1.83
CA PRO A 114 26.25 -0.09 3.22
C PRO A 114 25.01 -0.97 3.50
N LYS A 115 24.97 -2.21 3.01
CA LYS A 115 23.77 -3.06 2.96
C LYS A 115 23.17 -3.38 4.34
N THR A 116 23.98 -3.49 5.39
CA THR A 116 23.49 -3.68 6.75
C THR A 116 22.59 -2.51 7.20
N SER A 117 23.05 -1.28 7.04
CA SER A 117 22.27 -0.09 7.44
C SER A 117 21.03 0.12 6.57
N GLU A 118 21.18 -0.08 5.25
CA GLU A 118 20.06 -0.03 4.30
C GLU A 118 19.00 -1.07 4.62
N SER A 119 19.41 -2.32 4.88
CA SER A 119 18.48 -3.40 5.27
C SER A 119 17.75 -3.11 6.57
N ARG A 120 18.47 -2.65 7.59
CA ARG A 120 17.85 -2.33 8.89
C ARG A 120 16.83 -1.21 8.79
N GLY A 121 17.17 -0.13 8.07
CA GLY A 121 16.26 0.99 7.86
C GLY A 121 15.00 0.56 7.10
N THR A 122 15.18 -0.18 6.00
CA THR A 122 14.06 -0.71 5.21
C THR A 122 13.19 -1.65 6.05
N GLU A 123 13.79 -2.66 6.68
CA GLU A 123 13.07 -3.64 7.49
C GLU A 123 12.25 -3.00 8.61
N ALA A 124 12.84 -2.05 9.33
CA ALA A 124 12.17 -1.39 10.44
C ALA A 124 10.90 -0.65 10.00
N ILE A 125 10.95 0.04 8.86
CA ILE A 125 9.79 0.74 8.29
C ILE A 125 8.74 -0.25 7.81
N LEU A 126 9.11 -1.31 7.10
CA LEU A 126 8.16 -2.30 6.58
C LEU A 126 7.46 -3.05 7.72
N ASN A 127 8.19 -3.44 8.75
CA ASN A 127 7.63 -4.06 9.94
C ASN A 127 6.65 -3.14 10.67
N ALA A 128 7.03 -1.86 10.86
CA ALA A 128 6.17 -0.86 11.48
C ALA A 128 4.88 -0.64 10.66
N LEU A 129 4.97 -0.54 9.34
CA LEU A 129 3.81 -0.35 8.47
C LEU A 129 2.83 -1.53 8.54
N ILE A 130 3.34 -2.76 8.51
CA ILE A 130 2.51 -3.97 8.58
C ILE A 130 1.79 -4.05 9.94
N LEU A 131 2.52 -3.83 11.04
CA LEU A 131 1.94 -3.96 12.38
C LEU A 131 1.01 -2.79 12.71
N ALA A 132 1.33 -1.56 12.33
CA ALA A 132 0.43 -0.42 12.46
C ALA A 132 -0.88 -0.63 11.66
N THR A 133 -0.80 -1.22 10.46
CA THR A 133 -1.99 -1.56 9.68
C THR A 133 -2.85 -2.61 10.38
N ARG A 134 -2.23 -3.65 10.95
CA ARG A 134 -2.92 -4.67 11.78
C ARG A 134 -3.59 -4.04 13.00
N ASP A 135 -2.88 -3.19 13.71
CA ASP A 135 -3.35 -2.53 14.94
C ASP A 135 -4.51 -1.57 14.64
N ALA A 136 -4.44 -0.82 13.53
CA ALA A 136 -5.54 0.01 13.06
C ALA A 136 -6.82 -0.79 12.77
N GLN A 137 -6.68 -2.00 12.20
CA GLN A 137 -7.83 -2.89 11.98
C GLN A 137 -8.42 -3.45 13.30
N ALA A 138 -7.56 -3.65 14.30
CA ALA A 138 -7.99 -4.05 15.64
C ALA A 138 -8.55 -2.88 16.47
N GLY A 139 -8.41 -1.63 15.98
CA GLY A 139 -8.83 -0.41 16.64
C GLY A 139 -8.01 -0.02 17.88
N LYS A 140 -6.85 -0.65 18.10
CA LYS A 140 -5.96 -0.36 19.24
C LYS A 140 -4.51 -0.76 18.93
N GLY A 141 -3.55 -0.01 19.49
CA GLY A 141 -2.12 -0.34 19.42
C GLY A 141 -1.75 -1.58 20.21
N SER A 142 -0.82 -2.37 19.69
CA SER A 142 -0.24 -3.55 20.33
C SER A 142 1.18 -3.27 20.82
N ASP A 143 1.70 -4.14 21.71
CA ASP A 143 3.10 -4.08 22.15
C ASP A 143 4.06 -4.32 20.99
N GLU A 144 3.73 -5.23 20.09
CA GLU A 144 4.50 -5.52 18.88
C GLU A 144 4.52 -4.33 17.90
N GLY A 145 3.38 -3.65 17.68
CA GLY A 145 3.30 -2.43 16.88
C GLY A 145 4.16 -1.31 17.46
N ARG A 146 4.07 -1.10 18.78
CA ARG A 146 4.91 -0.12 19.49
C ARG A 146 6.40 -0.47 19.42
N ALA A 147 6.76 -1.74 19.56
CA ALA A 147 8.15 -2.20 19.42
C ALA A 147 8.69 -1.99 18.00
N ALA A 148 7.89 -2.30 16.97
CA ALA A 148 8.27 -2.06 15.57
C ALA A 148 8.51 -0.57 15.28
N LEU A 149 7.59 0.31 15.74
CA LEU A 149 7.77 1.76 15.65
C LEU A 149 9.01 2.23 16.44
N GLY A 150 9.26 1.64 17.61
CA GLY A 150 10.47 1.91 18.41
C GLY A 150 11.74 1.57 17.64
N ASN A 151 11.82 0.39 17.03
CA ASN A 151 12.94 -0.03 16.19
C ASN A 151 13.14 0.92 15.00
N MET A 152 12.06 1.32 14.34
CA MET A 152 12.09 2.29 13.24
C MET A 152 12.66 3.63 13.71
N TRP A 153 12.16 4.19 14.81
CA TRP A 153 12.62 5.48 15.30
C TRP A 153 14.08 5.51 15.79
N GLN A 154 14.62 4.39 16.25
CA GLN A 154 16.03 4.29 16.64
C GLN A 154 16.97 4.51 15.45
N LEU A 155 16.55 4.16 14.25
CA LEU A 155 17.33 4.24 13.01
C LEU A 155 17.13 5.55 12.24
N GLN A 156 16.23 6.44 12.69
CA GLN A 156 16.01 7.72 12.02
C GLN A 156 17.26 8.59 12.07
N PHE A 157 17.71 9.04 10.91
CA PHE A 157 18.80 10.02 10.83
C PHE A 157 18.43 11.31 11.53
N ARG A 158 19.33 11.78 12.41
CA ARG A 158 19.13 13.00 13.20
C ARG A 158 19.80 14.22 12.59
N ASN A 159 20.83 13.99 11.78
CA ASN A 159 21.69 15.02 11.22
C ASN A 159 21.98 14.74 9.75
N GLY A 160 22.54 15.74 9.05
CA GLY A 160 22.92 15.65 7.66
C GLY A 160 21.76 15.89 6.70
N ASP A 161 22.03 15.71 5.41
CA ASP A 161 21.09 16.03 4.31
C ASP A 161 19.83 15.19 4.28
N ILE A 162 19.86 14.01 4.90
CA ILE A 162 18.73 13.09 4.99
C ILE A 162 18.17 12.98 6.41
N ALA A 163 18.45 13.98 7.26
CA ALA A 163 17.85 14.05 8.59
C ALA A 163 16.33 13.94 8.49
N GLY A 164 15.72 13.07 9.32
CA GLY A 164 14.31 12.76 9.29
C GLY A 164 13.93 11.51 8.49
N ALA A 165 14.83 11.02 7.62
CA ALA A 165 14.68 9.78 6.87
C ALA A 165 15.45 8.61 7.51
N TRP A 166 15.54 7.52 6.76
CA TRP A 166 16.24 6.28 7.13
C TRP A 166 17.12 5.82 5.97
N ALA A 167 18.15 5.02 6.26
CA ALA A 167 18.82 4.25 5.24
C ALA A 167 17.80 3.32 4.57
N TRP A 168 17.92 3.16 3.24
CA TRP A 168 16.97 2.37 2.47
C TRP A 168 17.72 1.52 1.44
N LEU A 169 17.27 0.28 1.24
CA LEU A 169 17.87 -0.63 0.28
C LEU A 169 17.98 -0.02 -1.11
N ASN A 170 19.19 -0.07 -1.67
CA ASN A 170 19.48 0.36 -3.01
C ASN A 170 20.24 -0.73 -3.77
N PHE A 171 19.56 -1.44 -4.64
CA PHE A 171 20.10 -2.40 -5.58
C PHE A 171 20.00 -1.91 -7.04
N HIS A 172 19.73 -0.62 -7.24
CA HIS A 172 19.41 -0.04 -8.54
C HIS A 172 18.22 -0.72 -9.20
N LEU A 173 17.22 -1.09 -8.40
CA LEU A 173 15.99 -1.75 -8.82
C LEU A 173 14.78 -0.84 -8.58
N GLU A 174 14.28 -0.29 -9.68
CA GLU A 174 13.12 0.59 -9.68
C GLU A 174 11.80 -0.20 -9.46
N PRO A 175 10.84 0.42 -8.79
CA PRO A 175 10.85 1.73 -8.13
C PRO A 175 11.19 1.67 -6.63
N TRP A 176 11.44 0.49 -6.05
CA TRP A 176 11.46 0.29 -4.60
C TRP A 176 12.85 0.31 -3.97
N GLU A 177 13.88 -0.07 -4.73
CA GLU A 177 15.26 -0.26 -4.24
C GLU A 177 16.25 0.50 -5.11
N SER A 178 15.98 1.80 -5.29
CA SER A 178 16.74 2.71 -6.14
C SER A 178 17.36 3.87 -5.35
N GLY A 179 18.13 4.72 -6.03
CA GLY A 179 18.83 5.82 -5.40
C GLY A 179 17.93 6.88 -4.74
N ASP A 180 16.71 7.04 -5.24
CA ASP A 180 15.69 7.96 -4.70
C ASP A 180 14.66 7.27 -3.78
N ALA A 181 14.77 5.95 -3.59
CA ALA A 181 13.83 5.18 -2.78
C ALA A 181 13.93 5.48 -1.26
N THR A 182 14.95 6.19 -0.80
CA THR A 182 14.99 6.75 0.57
C THR A 182 13.75 7.63 0.84
N TYR A 183 13.30 8.40 -0.15
CA TYR A 183 12.08 9.20 -0.02
C TYR A 183 10.82 8.33 0.03
N PHE A 184 10.74 7.30 -0.80
CA PHE A 184 9.68 6.30 -0.75
C PHE A 184 9.58 5.66 0.64
N GLY A 185 10.71 5.22 1.20
CA GLY A 185 10.78 4.65 2.55
C GLY A 185 10.28 5.63 3.62
N ALA A 186 10.70 6.91 3.55
CA ALA A 186 10.22 7.94 4.48
C ALA A 186 8.70 8.19 4.35
N ALA A 187 8.15 8.13 3.12
CA ALA A 187 6.70 8.23 2.93
C ALA A 187 5.96 7.02 3.51
N LEU A 188 6.51 5.80 3.39
CA LEU A 188 5.96 4.60 4.05
C LEU A 188 6.02 4.71 5.58
N ALA A 189 7.11 5.28 6.14
CA ALA A 189 7.21 5.56 7.57
C ALA A 189 6.11 6.54 8.03
N ALA A 190 5.85 7.59 7.24
CA ALA A 190 4.76 8.52 7.53
C ALA A 190 3.37 7.85 7.48
N ILE A 191 3.17 6.90 6.56
CA ILE A 191 1.94 6.09 6.51
C ILE A 191 1.83 5.22 7.78
N ALA A 192 2.90 4.54 8.18
CA ALA A 192 2.91 3.71 9.38
C ALA A 192 2.55 4.53 10.62
N VAL A 193 3.23 5.66 10.82
CA VAL A 193 3.02 6.58 11.96
C VAL A 193 1.60 7.15 11.99
N GLY A 194 1.07 7.55 10.84
CA GLY A 194 -0.29 8.12 10.75
C GLY A 194 -1.39 7.07 10.79
N THR A 195 -1.07 5.78 10.56
CA THR A 195 -2.01 4.66 10.62
C THR A 195 -2.10 4.07 12.03
N GLU A 196 -1.03 4.17 12.82
CA GLU A 196 -1.02 3.66 14.20
C GLU A 196 -2.13 4.32 15.02
N PRO A 197 -2.97 3.51 15.73
CA PRO A 197 -4.10 4.03 16.50
C PRO A 197 -3.67 4.82 17.75
N ASP A 198 -4.64 5.20 18.58
CA ASP A 198 -4.48 5.87 19.86
C ASP A 198 -3.80 7.25 19.77
N GLY A 199 -3.98 7.95 18.63
CA GLY A 199 -3.42 9.28 18.43
C GLY A 199 -1.89 9.31 18.41
N TYR A 200 -1.24 8.20 18.09
CA TYR A 200 0.22 8.01 18.17
C TYR A 200 1.01 9.16 17.53
N ALA A 201 0.63 9.57 16.32
CA ALA A 201 1.31 10.63 15.58
C ALA A 201 1.24 12.02 16.24
N THR A 202 0.26 12.25 17.11
CA THR A 202 0.00 13.56 17.76
C THR A 202 0.50 13.63 19.20
N ARG A 203 1.01 12.54 19.75
CA ARG A 203 1.56 12.50 21.09
C ARG A 203 2.74 13.48 21.24
N ALA A 204 2.83 14.16 22.37
CA ALA A 204 3.88 15.15 22.63
C ALA A 204 5.29 14.53 22.57
N ASP A 205 5.46 13.32 23.12
CA ASP A 205 6.73 12.58 23.14
C ASP A 205 7.19 12.09 21.74
N MET A 206 6.30 12.13 20.74
CA MET A 206 6.62 11.74 19.36
C MET A 206 7.04 12.91 18.47
N GLN A 207 6.79 14.16 18.89
CA GLN A 207 7.01 15.31 17.99
C GLN A 207 8.47 15.52 17.59
N ASP A 208 9.43 15.18 18.45
CA ASP A 208 10.86 15.25 18.11
C ASP A 208 11.29 14.21 17.06
N ARG A 209 10.43 13.25 16.74
CA ARG A 209 10.60 12.24 15.70
C ARG A 209 9.79 12.57 14.45
N VAL A 210 8.55 12.96 14.64
CA VAL A 210 7.59 13.24 13.56
C VAL A 210 7.93 14.53 12.82
N ARG A 211 8.38 15.57 13.51
CA ARG A 211 8.74 16.84 12.87
C ARG A 211 9.90 16.70 11.88
N PRO A 212 11.07 16.09 12.22
CA PRO A 212 12.12 15.88 11.22
C PRO A 212 11.66 15.04 10.01
N LEU A 213 10.78 14.04 10.19
CA LEU A 213 10.19 13.27 9.09
C LEU A 213 9.36 14.17 8.15
N ARG A 214 8.51 15.03 8.71
CA ARG A 214 7.75 16.02 7.92
C ARG A 214 8.67 16.96 7.17
N ASP A 215 9.66 17.51 7.86
CA ASP A 215 10.63 18.45 7.27
C ASP A 215 11.39 17.82 6.10
N TYR A 216 11.83 16.57 6.24
CA TYR A 216 12.49 15.83 5.16
C TYR A 216 11.58 15.67 3.94
N LEU A 217 10.36 15.19 4.15
CA LEU A 217 9.40 14.95 3.08
C LEU A 217 9.01 16.24 2.35
N THR A 218 8.78 17.32 3.08
CA THR A 218 8.43 18.63 2.50
C THR A 218 9.60 19.25 1.72
N LYS A 219 10.80 19.27 2.29
CA LYS A 219 11.98 19.86 1.65
C LYS A 219 12.39 19.17 0.36
N ARG A 220 12.18 17.86 0.27
CA ARG A 220 12.60 17.06 -0.87
C ARG A 220 11.52 16.82 -1.93
N LEU A 221 10.29 17.28 -1.68
CA LEU A 221 9.13 17.05 -2.56
C LEU A 221 9.36 17.45 -4.02
N ALA A 222 9.92 18.63 -4.25
CA ALA A 222 10.06 19.18 -5.60
C ALA A 222 10.99 18.40 -6.52
N THR A 223 11.91 17.61 -5.95
CA THR A 223 12.90 16.82 -6.71
C THR A 223 12.48 15.37 -6.91
N GLN A 224 11.33 14.97 -6.41
CA GLN A 224 10.88 13.59 -6.43
C GLN A 224 10.19 13.21 -7.74
N THR A 225 10.32 11.93 -8.11
CA THR A 225 9.51 11.33 -9.18
C THR A 225 8.01 11.42 -8.85
N LEU A 226 7.16 11.34 -9.85
CA LEU A 226 5.71 11.32 -9.59
C LEU A 226 5.32 10.08 -8.76
N PHE A 227 6.00 8.96 -8.91
CA PHE A 227 5.83 7.77 -8.07
C PHE A 227 5.97 8.11 -6.57
N ASN A 228 7.07 8.74 -6.19
CA ASN A 228 7.33 9.15 -4.81
C ASN A 228 6.32 10.19 -4.31
N ARG A 229 5.93 11.14 -5.18
CA ARG A 229 4.93 12.16 -4.83
C ARG A 229 3.52 11.59 -4.68
N VAL A 230 3.13 10.60 -5.45
CA VAL A 230 1.87 9.86 -5.28
C VAL A 230 1.89 9.05 -3.97
N THR A 231 3.03 8.47 -3.60
CA THR A 231 3.18 7.81 -2.28
C THR A 231 3.02 8.83 -1.14
N LEU A 232 3.60 10.03 -1.28
CA LEU A 232 3.41 11.10 -0.29
C LEU A 232 1.97 11.62 -0.25
N LEU A 233 1.27 11.67 -1.39
CA LEU A 233 -0.15 12.01 -1.42
C LEU A 233 -0.97 11.03 -0.58
N TRP A 234 -0.72 9.73 -0.70
CA TRP A 234 -1.31 8.72 0.19
C TRP A 234 -0.92 8.96 1.66
N ALA A 235 0.36 9.18 1.94
CA ALA A 235 0.85 9.46 3.30
C ALA A 235 0.17 10.67 3.93
N SER A 236 -0.13 11.71 3.14
CA SER A 236 -0.80 12.93 3.62
C SER A 236 -2.23 12.70 4.10
N GLY A 237 -2.90 11.66 3.61
CA GLY A 237 -4.20 11.22 4.12
C GLY A 237 -4.12 10.49 5.46
N LYS A 238 -2.93 10.00 5.86
CA LYS A 238 -2.70 9.32 7.14
C LYS A 238 -2.03 10.22 8.17
N LEU A 239 -1.06 11.02 7.74
CA LEU A 239 -0.33 11.95 8.60
C LEU A 239 -0.57 13.40 8.12
N PRO A 240 -1.51 14.14 8.72
CA PRO A 240 -1.82 15.51 8.30
C PRO A 240 -0.62 16.45 8.40
N GLY A 241 -0.58 17.47 7.53
CA GLY A 241 0.46 18.50 7.52
C GLY A 241 1.73 18.13 6.73
N LEU A 242 1.67 17.06 5.89
CA LEU A 242 2.75 16.73 4.95
C LEU A 242 2.70 17.54 3.65
N LEU A 243 1.51 17.95 3.24
CA LEU A 243 1.28 18.73 2.03
C LEU A 243 0.36 19.92 2.32
N SER A 244 0.67 21.06 1.75
CA SER A 244 -0.29 22.15 1.60
C SER A 244 -1.36 21.77 0.56
N ASP A 245 -2.50 22.46 0.57
CA ASP A 245 -3.56 22.22 -0.42
C ASP A 245 -3.07 22.45 -1.86
N ARG A 246 -2.19 23.44 -2.06
CA ARG A 246 -1.57 23.73 -3.36
C ARG A 246 -0.67 22.58 -3.83
N GLU A 247 0.17 22.04 -2.96
CA GLU A 247 1.06 20.90 -3.28
C GLU A 247 0.24 19.65 -3.57
N ARG A 248 -0.77 19.39 -2.74
CA ARG A 248 -1.71 18.28 -2.95
C ARG A 248 -2.37 18.38 -4.32
N GLN A 249 -2.94 19.55 -4.65
CA GLN A 249 -3.61 19.75 -5.93
C GLN A 249 -2.63 19.62 -7.10
N SER A 250 -1.41 20.13 -6.97
CA SER A 250 -0.37 20.00 -8.00
C SER A 250 -0.03 18.54 -8.31
N ILE A 251 0.08 17.68 -7.29
CA ILE A 251 0.32 16.25 -7.49
C ILE A 251 -0.87 15.58 -8.16
N ILE A 252 -2.10 15.92 -7.74
CA ILE A 252 -3.35 15.41 -8.34
C ILE A 252 -3.45 15.78 -9.80
N ASP A 253 -3.14 17.03 -10.14
CA ASP A 253 -3.22 17.53 -11.53
C ASP A 253 -2.13 16.91 -12.41
N GLU A 254 -0.91 16.77 -11.91
CA GLU A 254 0.15 16.09 -12.65
C GLU A 254 -0.18 14.62 -12.89
N ALA A 255 -0.64 13.89 -11.87
CA ALA A 255 -1.12 12.51 -12.03
C ALA A 255 -2.26 12.47 -13.07
N GLY A 256 -3.22 13.40 -12.96
CA GLY A 256 -4.34 13.50 -13.91
C GLY A 256 -3.91 13.75 -15.35
N SER A 257 -2.85 14.56 -15.57
CA SER A 257 -2.32 14.82 -16.91
C SER A 257 -1.70 13.59 -17.59
N LYS A 258 -1.36 12.56 -16.80
CA LYS A 258 -0.79 11.30 -17.28
C LYS A 258 -1.81 10.16 -17.38
N GLN A 259 -3.09 10.42 -17.03
CA GLN A 259 -4.14 9.41 -17.20
C GLN A 259 -4.38 9.17 -18.69
N LEU A 260 -4.31 7.91 -19.10
CA LEU A 260 -4.51 7.50 -20.47
C LEU A 260 -6.00 7.52 -20.85
N ALA A 261 -6.28 7.51 -22.16
CA ALA A 261 -7.64 7.61 -22.68
C ALA A 261 -8.55 6.46 -22.22
N ASP A 262 -7.98 5.29 -21.91
CA ASP A 262 -8.70 4.11 -21.38
C ASP A 262 -9.08 4.25 -19.90
N GLY A 263 -8.56 5.27 -19.22
CA GLY A 263 -8.83 5.59 -17.81
C GLY A 263 -7.78 5.08 -16.82
N GLY A 264 -6.76 4.34 -17.27
CA GLY A 264 -5.66 3.86 -16.45
C GLY A 264 -4.41 4.74 -16.52
N TRP A 265 -3.34 4.28 -15.88
CA TRP A 265 -2.01 4.87 -15.92
C TRP A 265 -0.97 3.81 -16.22
N SER A 266 0.10 4.23 -16.89
CA SER A 266 1.30 3.42 -17.06
C SER A 266 2.31 3.70 -15.96
N LEU A 267 2.86 2.65 -15.35
CA LEU A 267 3.91 2.77 -14.34
C LEU A 267 5.13 3.52 -14.89
N GLN A 268 5.49 3.30 -16.16
CA GLN A 268 6.58 4.01 -16.83
C GLN A 268 6.38 5.54 -16.82
N SER A 269 5.15 6.03 -16.79
CA SER A 269 4.85 7.47 -16.77
C SER A 269 5.12 8.15 -15.42
N LEU A 270 5.35 7.38 -14.35
CA LEU A 270 5.54 7.89 -12.99
C LEU A 270 7.00 8.22 -12.66
N GLY A 271 7.94 7.85 -13.53
CA GLY A 271 9.37 8.16 -13.41
C GLY A 271 10.05 8.18 -14.79
N GLN A 272 11.37 8.41 -14.77
CA GLN A 272 12.19 8.41 -16.00
C GLN A 272 13.10 7.18 -16.03
N TRP A 273 12.50 6.01 -15.85
CA TRP A 273 13.24 4.76 -15.72
C TRP A 273 13.62 4.16 -17.07
N LYS A 274 14.77 3.49 -17.10
CA LYS A 274 15.26 2.76 -18.26
C LYS A 274 15.63 1.35 -17.84
N ARG A 275 15.18 0.38 -18.61
CA ARG A 275 15.57 -1.02 -18.38
C ARG A 275 17.06 -1.23 -18.67
N ALA A 276 17.76 -1.89 -17.76
CA ALA A 276 19.20 -2.16 -17.87
C ALA A 276 19.56 -3.08 -19.07
N ASP A 277 18.59 -3.87 -19.56
CA ASP A 277 18.74 -4.72 -20.73
C ASP A 277 18.47 -3.99 -22.06
N GLY A 278 18.23 -2.69 -22.03
CA GLY A 278 17.95 -1.88 -23.22
C GLY A 278 16.58 -2.11 -23.85
N SER A 279 15.75 -3.02 -23.30
CA SER A 279 14.40 -3.26 -23.81
C SER A 279 13.48 -2.07 -23.49
N LEU A 280 12.53 -1.80 -24.40
CA LEU A 280 11.55 -0.73 -24.17
C LEU A 280 10.63 -1.10 -23.01
N ALA A 281 10.35 -0.11 -22.16
CA ALA A 281 9.37 -0.24 -21.10
C ALA A 281 7.95 -0.14 -21.69
N ASP A 282 6.99 -0.78 -21.02
CA ASP A 282 5.59 -0.75 -21.41
C ASP A 282 4.98 0.62 -21.08
N THR A 283 4.30 1.22 -22.05
CA THR A 283 3.66 2.53 -21.91
C THR A 283 2.13 2.45 -21.83
N ALA A 284 1.56 1.26 -21.96
CA ALA A 284 0.13 1.02 -21.76
C ALA A 284 -0.25 1.12 -20.28
N SER A 285 -1.52 1.34 -20.01
CA SER A 285 -2.08 1.29 -18.65
C SER A 285 -1.80 -0.07 -18.00
N ASP A 286 -1.38 -0.04 -16.73
CA ASP A 286 -1.11 -1.24 -15.96
C ASP A 286 -1.79 -1.21 -14.58
N GLY A 287 -1.91 -2.38 -13.97
CA GLY A 287 -2.61 -2.53 -12.69
C GLY A 287 -1.91 -1.86 -11.52
N TYR A 288 -0.57 -1.71 -11.58
CA TYR A 288 0.16 -1.12 -10.46
C TYR A 288 -0.03 0.40 -10.42
N ALA A 289 0.28 1.09 -11.51
CA ALA A 289 0.12 2.55 -11.56
C ALA A 289 -1.34 2.94 -11.36
N THR A 290 -2.28 2.24 -12.03
CA THR A 290 -3.71 2.56 -11.93
C THR A 290 -4.24 2.32 -10.52
N GLY A 291 -3.92 1.19 -9.91
CA GLY A 291 -4.35 0.87 -8.54
C GLY A 291 -3.74 1.82 -7.50
N MET A 292 -2.43 2.07 -7.58
CA MET A 292 -1.72 2.93 -6.64
C MET A 292 -2.21 4.39 -6.70
N ILE A 293 -2.37 4.96 -7.91
CA ILE A 293 -2.84 6.34 -8.06
C ILE A 293 -4.30 6.46 -7.61
N ALA A 294 -5.18 5.56 -8.05
CA ALA A 294 -6.58 5.57 -7.61
C ALA A 294 -6.69 5.50 -6.08
N TYR A 295 -5.94 4.59 -5.46
CA TYR A 295 -5.92 4.45 -4.00
C TYR A 295 -5.36 5.71 -3.31
N ALA A 296 -4.26 6.28 -3.79
CA ALA A 296 -3.68 7.49 -3.21
C ALA A 296 -4.62 8.69 -3.31
N LEU A 297 -5.32 8.86 -4.44
CA LEU A 297 -6.37 9.88 -4.61
C LEU A 297 -7.49 9.71 -3.58
N GLN A 298 -8.01 8.50 -3.42
CA GLN A 298 -9.04 8.19 -2.42
C GLN A 298 -8.55 8.47 -0.99
N GLN A 299 -7.32 8.08 -0.65
CA GLN A 299 -6.73 8.34 0.67
C GLN A 299 -6.49 9.83 0.93
N SER A 300 -6.31 10.63 -0.11
CA SER A 300 -6.17 12.10 -0.01
C SER A 300 -7.50 12.85 -0.02
N GLY A 301 -8.63 12.14 -0.07
CA GLY A 301 -9.98 12.71 0.05
C GLY A 301 -10.77 12.79 -1.26
N SER A 302 -10.22 12.32 -2.40
CA SER A 302 -11.00 12.26 -3.65
C SER A 302 -12.11 11.23 -3.57
N ALA A 303 -13.33 11.63 -3.94
CA ALA A 303 -14.47 10.73 -3.94
C ALA A 303 -14.35 9.68 -5.08
N PRO A 304 -14.88 8.45 -4.88
CA PRO A 304 -14.93 7.44 -5.95
C PRO A 304 -15.68 7.89 -7.20
N THR A 305 -16.58 8.85 -7.06
CA THR A 305 -17.38 9.46 -8.15
C THR A 305 -16.65 10.57 -8.90
N GLU A 306 -15.50 11.05 -8.40
CA GLU A 306 -14.69 12.02 -9.13
C GLU A 306 -14.24 11.42 -10.48
N PRO A 307 -14.33 12.16 -11.60
CA PRO A 307 -14.16 11.58 -12.94
C PRO A 307 -12.86 10.82 -13.16
N ARG A 308 -11.74 11.27 -12.57
CA ARG A 308 -10.44 10.58 -12.67
C ARG A 308 -10.44 9.26 -11.92
N VAL A 309 -10.95 9.27 -10.68
CA VAL A 309 -11.05 8.07 -9.83
C VAL A 309 -12.05 7.08 -10.44
N ALA A 310 -13.23 7.55 -10.83
CA ALA A 310 -14.25 6.70 -11.44
C ALA A 310 -13.76 5.99 -12.72
N LYS A 311 -13.00 6.68 -13.59
CA LYS A 311 -12.38 6.08 -14.78
C LYS A 311 -11.36 5.00 -14.40
N ALA A 312 -10.53 5.26 -13.38
CA ALA A 312 -9.53 4.31 -12.90
C ALA A 312 -10.18 3.06 -12.29
N LEU A 313 -11.19 3.22 -11.44
CA LEU A 313 -11.91 2.08 -10.86
C LEU A 313 -12.59 1.25 -11.96
N ALA A 314 -13.24 1.90 -12.93
CA ALA A 314 -13.83 1.21 -14.07
C ALA A 314 -12.77 0.50 -14.94
N TRP A 315 -11.55 1.08 -15.06
CA TRP A 315 -10.45 0.40 -15.74
C TRP A 315 -10.02 -0.86 -14.96
N LEU A 316 -9.80 -0.75 -13.66
CA LEU A 316 -9.43 -1.88 -12.80
C LEU A 316 -10.48 -3.01 -12.88
N GLU A 317 -11.75 -2.70 -12.80
CA GLU A 317 -12.84 -3.69 -12.90
C GLU A 317 -12.80 -4.49 -14.21
N ARG A 318 -12.44 -3.84 -15.33
CA ARG A 318 -12.40 -4.47 -16.65
C ARG A 318 -11.11 -5.25 -16.95
N HIS A 319 -9.99 -4.90 -16.29
CA HIS A 319 -8.66 -5.40 -16.67
C HIS A 319 -8.07 -6.41 -15.67
N GLN A 320 -8.88 -6.96 -14.78
CA GLN A 320 -8.47 -8.15 -14.02
C GLN A 320 -8.34 -9.36 -14.96
N ASP A 321 -7.22 -10.05 -14.91
CA ASP A 321 -7.11 -11.39 -15.48
C ASP A 321 -8.01 -12.34 -14.67
N ARG A 322 -9.17 -12.65 -15.22
CA ARG A 322 -10.19 -13.44 -14.53
C ARG A 322 -9.77 -14.88 -14.25
N ALA A 323 -8.84 -15.42 -15.02
CA ALA A 323 -8.35 -16.78 -14.84
C ALA A 323 -7.42 -16.88 -13.63
N SER A 324 -6.52 -15.91 -13.45
CA SER A 324 -5.57 -15.88 -12.33
C SER A 324 -6.02 -15.00 -11.16
N GLY A 325 -6.97 -14.10 -11.36
CA GLY A 325 -7.40 -13.12 -10.36
C GLY A 325 -6.50 -11.88 -10.20
N ARG A 326 -5.40 -11.79 -10.94
CA ARG A 326 -4.40 -10.73 -10.82
C ARG A 326 -4.65 -9.56 -11.77
N TRP A 327 -4.03 -8.43 -11.45
CA TRP A 327 -3.75 -7.36 -12.40
C TRP A 327 -2.29 -7.42 -12.81
N VAL A 328 -2.03 -7.21 -14.09
CA VAL A 328 -0.68 -7.32 -14.66
C VAL A 328 0.04 -5.99 -14.56
N ALA A 329 1.33 -6.04 -14.21
CA ALA A 329 2.28 -4.96 -14.39
C ALA A 329 3.66 -5.54 -14.73
N SER A 330 4.43 -4.80 -15.52
CA SER A 330 5.73 -5.24 -16.03
C SER A 330 6.88 -4.64 -15.23
N SER A 331 8.01 -5.36 -15.17
CA SER A 331 9.22 -4.89 -14.52
C SER A 331 9.79 -3.63 -15.21
N LEU A 332 10.19 -2.65 -14.41
CA LEU A 332 10.88 -1.44 -14.84
C LEU A 332 12.39 -1.68 -15.09
N ASN A 333 12.94 -2.77 -14.60
CA ASN A 333 14.40 -2.98 -14.53
C ASN A 333 14.96 -3.79 -15.70
N LYS A 334 14.21 -4.76 -16.16
CA LYS A 334 14.50 -5.59 -17.34
C LYS A 334 13.27 -6.35 -17.79
N ARG A 335 13.26 -6.82 -19.03
CA ARG A 335 12.21 -7.70 -19.53
C ARG A 335 12.24 -9.02 -18.77
N ARG A 336 11.08 -9.44 -18.25
CA ARG A 336 10.91 -10.68 -17.50
C ARG A 336 9.78 -11.50 -18.12
N ASP A 337 9.89 -12.81 -18.03
CA ASP A 337 8.76 -13.70 -18.34
C ASP A 337 7.64 -13.47 -17.31
N PRO A 338 6.44 -12.99 -17.72
CA PRO A 338 5.34 -12.70 -16.81
C PRO A 338 4.72 -13.96 -16.19
N ALA A 339 5.04 -15.17 -16.70
CA ALA A 339 4.62 -16.42 -16.11
C ALA A 339 5.54 -16.89 -14.98
N SER A 340 6.81 -16.46 -14.98
CA SER A 340 7.77 -16.82 -13.93
C SER A 340 7.41 -16.17 -12.58
N ASP A 341 7.82 -16.81 -11.49
CA ASP A 341 7.53 -16.27 -10.15
C ASP A 341 8.17 -14.90 -9.89
N ILE A 342 9.41 -14.70 -10.34
CA ILE A 342 10.09 -13.40 -10.25
C ILE A 342 9.45 -12.36 -11.19
N GLY A 343 8.95 -12.80 -12.35
CA GLY A 343 8.24 -11.95 -13.30
C GLY A 343 6.91 -11.41 -12.75
N LYS A 344 6.33 -12.07 -11.75
CA LYS A 344 5.07 -11.67 -11.12
C LYS A 344 5.23 -10.59 -10.02
N PHE A 345 6.43 -10.23 -9.57
CA PHE A 345 6.62 -9.26 -8.47
C PHE A 345 5.86 -7.95 -8.68
N MET A 346 5.91 -7.38 -9.88
CA MET A 346 5.15 -6.16 -10.17
C MET A 346 3.63 -6.42 -10.17
N SER A 347 3.19 -7.60 -10.62
CA SER A 347 1.79 -8.01 -10.61
C SER A 347 1.27 -8.31 -9.19
N ASP A 348 2.14 -8.75 -8.27
CA ASP A 348 1.79 -8.93 -6.86
C ASP A 348 1.39 -7.58 -6.25
N ALA A 349 2.23 -6.54 -6.42
CA ALA A 349 1.93 -5.18 -6.01
C ALA A 349 0.73 -4.60 -6.75
N ALA A 350 0.65 -4.78 -8.08
CA ALA A 350 -0.48 -4.34 -8.91
C ALA A 350 -1.82 -4.89 -8.41
N THR A 351 -1.86 -6.19 -8.11
CA THR A 351 -3.07 -6.84 -7.59
C THR A 351 -3.47 -6.28 -6.23
N ALA A 352 -2.51 -6.09 -5.35
CA ALA A 352 -2.78 -5.54 -4.03
C ALA A 352 -3.28 -4.08 -4.09
N TYR A 353 -2.65 -3.21 -4.89
CA TYR A 353 -3.12 -1.82 -5.02
C TYR A 353 -4.46 -1.71 -5.76
N ALA A 354 -4.72 -2.56 -6.76
CA ALA A 354 -6.03 -2.65 -7.39
C ALA A 354 -7.12 -3.02 -6.38
N VAL A 355 -6.84 -4.01 -5.53
CA VAL A 355 -7.74 -4.40 -4.43
C VAL A 355 -7.97 -3.26 -3.47
N LEU A 356 -6.92 -2.58 -3.00
CA LEU A 356 -7.05 -1.43 -2.10
C LEU A 356 -7.95 -0.35 -2.70
N ALA A 357 -7.77 -0.02 -3.99
CA ALA A 357 -8.60 0.97 -4.66
C ALA A 357 -10.08 0.53 -4.80
N LEU A 358 -10.31 -0.74 -5.15
CA LEU A 358 -11.65 -1.28 -5.39
C LEU A 358 -12.44 -1.60 -4.11
N THR A 359 -11.75 -1.78 -2.97
CA THR A 359 -12.38 -2.09 -1.67
C THR A 359 -12.47 -0.87 -0.75
N GLN A 360 -11.93 0.28 -1.17
CA GLN A 360 -12.01 1.50 -0.37
C GLN A 360 -13.46 1.88 -0.13
N ALA A 361 -13.86 1.94 1.12
CA ALA A 361 -15.17 2.47 1.48
C ALA A 361 -15.30 3.95 1.07
N PRO A 362 -16.48 4.43 0.67
CA PRO A 362 -16.69 5.85 0.46
C PRO A 362 -16.33 6.62 1.74
N PRO A 363 -15.75 7.83 1.64
CA PRO A 363 -15.46 8.63 2.82
C PRO A 363 -16.71 8.81 3.66
N SER A 364 -16.60 8.62 4.98
CA SER A 364 -17.69 8.90 5.91
C SER A 364 -18.09 10.37 5.75
N PRO A 365 -19.40 10.69 5.76
CA PRO A 365 -19.83 12.07 5.74
C PRO A 365 -19.20 12.82 6.94
N PRO A 366 -18.85 14.10 6.79
CA PRO A 366 -18.31 14.88 7.89
C PRO A 366 -19.30 14.80 9.07
N SER A 367 -18.78 14.56 10.26
CA SER A 367 -19.56 14.60 11.49
C SER A 367 -20.21 15.98 11.63
N PRO A 368 -21.49 16.06 12.01
CA PRO A 368 -22.21 17.31 12.13
C PRO A 368 -21.63 18.25 13.17
#